data_fe8d822edeede6574c331d1af66d1013
#
_entry.id   fe8d822edeede6574c331d1af66d1013
#
_cell.length_a   1.000
_cell.length_b   1.000
_cell.length_c   1.000
_cell.angle_alpha   90.00
_cell.angle_beta   90.00
_cell.angle_gamma   90.00
#
_symmetry.space_group_name_H-M   'P 1'
#
loop_
_entity.id
_entity.type
_entity.pdbx_description
1 polymer ?
#
loop_
_entity_poly.entity_id
_entity_poly.type
_entity_poly.pdbx_seq_one_letter_code
_entity_poly.pdbx_strand_id
1 'polypeptide(L)'
;MNMGAKVVMVDVKDDFTIDPEKIKAAINEHTKVILPVDIGGYPCDYDAIRAVVDDPEVKALYRPASGRQKQLGRIMLLADAAHSLGAFYKGKASGTVADVTVFSLHSVKNITTGEGGAIVLNLPQPFNNQNELTFLRALALNGQNKSAFEKNQVGAWRYDIIDQGLKVNMPDLCATVGLAQMRRYKSTFLPERKAIFEFYVREPFSKRDWAVIPPYHHRDTESSYHLFLLRIKDFDEAKRDAMIQYISEKGVGVNVHYIPMAMLTLFKNRGYKMEDYPNTYRLYANEISLPVYNHLTREQLRIIVDTVAEAYEAVK
;
A
#
# COMPACT_ATOMS: atom_id res chain seq x y z
N MET A 1 -3.65 -2.03 -16.28
CA MET A 1 -3.99 -1.30 -17.51
C MET A 1 -2.86 -1.36 -18.53
N ASN A 2 -1.64 -0.99 -18.21
CA ASN A 2 -0.50 -1.04 -19.17
C ASN A 2 -0.24 -2.43 -19.76
N MET A 3 -0.57 -3.48 -19.03
CA MET A 3 -0.46 -4.89 -19.46
C MET A 3 -1.77 -5.44 -20.07
N GLY A 4 -2.69 -4.58 -20.49
CA GLY A 4 -3.97 -4.99 -21.10
C GLY A 4 -5.05 -5.48 -20.12
N ALA A 5 -4.77 -5.52 -18.81
CA ALA A 5 -5.77 -5.94 -17.83
C ALA A 5 -6.88 -4.87 -17.67
N LYS A 6 -8.13 -5.35 -17.58
CA LYS A 6 -9.26 -4.52 -17.16
C LYS A 6 -9.26 -4.45 -15.63
N VAL A 7 -9.30 -3.24 -15.09
CA VAL A 7 -9.44 -3.01 -13.65
C VAL A 7 -10.94 -3.00 -13.31
N VAL A 8 -11.30 -3.65 -12.20
CA VAL A 8 -12.62 -3.53 -11.57
C VAL A 8 -12.35 -3.04 -10.15
N MET A 9 -12.83 -1.84 -9.84
CA MET A 9 -12.73 -1.30 -8.49
C MET A 9 -13.90 -1.81 -7.65
N VAL A 10 -13.69 -1.93 -6.36
CA VAL A 10 -14.72 -2.23 -5.37
C VAL A 10 -14.62 -1.25 -4.22
N ASP A 11 -15.72 -1.05 -3.49
CA ASP A 11 -15.73 -0.13 -2.36
C ASP A 11 -14.91 -0.67 -1.17
N VAL A 12 -14.63 0.17 -0.21
CA VAL A 12 -13.78 -0.12 0.95
C VAL A 12 -14.59 -0.19 2.24
N LYS A 13 -14.00 -0.77 3.30
CA LYS A 13 -14.53 -0.73 4.66
C LYS A 13 -14.17 0.61 5.35
N ASP A 14 -14.68 0.81 6.56
CA ASP A 14 -14.45 2.01 7.37
C ASP A 14 -12.98 2.23 7.79
N ASP A 15 -12.15 1.21 7.63
CA ASP A 15 -10.71 1.24 7.85
C ASP A 15 -9.88 1.56 6.59
N PHE A 16 -10.52 1.99 5.51
CA PHE A 16 -9.97 2.24 4.18
C PHE A 16 -9.50 0.99 3.42
N THR A 17 -9.52 -0.18 4.02
CA THR A 17 -9.10 -1.40 3.33
C THR A 17 -10.22 -1.94 2.43
N ILE A 18 -9.83 -2.68 1.39
CA ILE A 18 -10.78 -3.30 0.45
C ILE A 18 -11.82 -4.17 1.18
N ASP A 19 -13.08 -4.08 0.77
CA ASP A 19 -14.18 -4.87 1.35
C ASP A 19 -14.27 -6.27 0.73
N PRO A 20 -14.05 -7.36 1.50
CA PRO A 20 -14.14 -8.74 1.01
C PRO A 20 -15.51 -9.12 0.43
N GLU A 21 -16.60 -8.58 0.95
CA GLU A 21 -17.96 -8.84 0.43
C GLU A 21 -18.12 -8.20 -0.95
N LYS A 22 -17.60 -6.99 -1.14
CA LYS A 22 -17.59 -6.32 -2.44
C LYS A 22 -16.68 -7.01 -3.44
N ILE A 23 -15.55 -7.59 -2.98
CA ILE A 23 -14.70 -8.44 -3.82
C ILE A 23 -15.52 -9.62 -4.34
N LYS A 24 -16.18 -10.38 -3.44
CA LYS A 24 -16.96 -11.57 -3.82
C LYS A 24 -18.03 -11.23 -4.86
N ALA A 25 -18.74 -10.13 -4.67
CA ALA A 25 -19.79 -9.66 -5.58
C ALA A 25 -19.28 -9.25 -6.97
N ALA A 26 -18.01 -8.83 -7.09
CA ALA A 26 -17.41 -8.37 -8.35
C ALA A 26 -16.70 -9.47 -9.14
N ILE A 27 -16.46 -10.65 -8.54
CA ILE A 27 -15.74 -11.76 -9.17
C ILE A 27 -16.56 -12.38 -10.30
N ASN A 28 -15.89 -12.68 -11.40
CA ASN A 28 -16.42 -13.41 -12.54
C ASN A 28 -15.32 -14.28 -13.19
N GLU A 29 -15.64 -14.99 -14.28
CA GLU A 29 -14.71 -15.88 -14.98
C GLU A 29 -13.46 -15.19 -15.56
N HIS A 30 -13.52 -13.86 -15.73
CA HIS A 30 -12.40 -13.07 -16.22
C HIS A 30 -11.46 -12.61 -15.09
N THR A 31 -11.86 -12.73 -13.83
CA THR A 31 -11.06 -12.31 -12.67
C THR A 31 -9.83 -13.20 -12.52
N LYS A 32 -8.64 -12.61 -12.53
CA LYS A 32 -7.35 -13.32 -12.43
C LYS A 32 -6.54 -12.92 -11.21
N VAL A 33 -6.72 -11.69 -10.73
CA VAL A 33 -5.94 -11.10 -9.64
C VAL A 33 -6.87 -10.28 -8.75
N ILE A 34 -6.71 -10.40 -7.44
CA ILE A 34 -7.21 -9.45 -6.45
C ILE A 34 -6.00 -8.67 -5.94
N LEU A 35 -6.13 -7.33 -5.93
CA LEU A 35 -5.05 -6.43 -5.56
C LEU A 35 -5.48 -5.58 -4.35
N PRO A 36 -5.37 -6.11 -3.11
CA PRO A 36 -5.58 -5.34 -1.90
C PRO A 36 -4.45 -4.33 -1.70
N VAL A 37 -4.78 -3.15 -1.17
CA VAL A 37 -3.82 -2.08 -0.83
C VAL A 37 -3.79 -1.91 0.68
N ASP A 38 -2.62 -2.08 1.30
CA ASP A 38 -2.38 -1.86 2.72
C ASP A 38 -2.24 -0.35 3.00
N ILE A 39 -3.34 0.39 2.83
CA ILE A 39 -3.36 1.85 2.88
C ILE A 39 -2.89 2.38 4.25
N GLY A 40 -2.12 3.47 4.24
CA GLY A 40 -1.59 4.07 5.46
C GLY A 40 -0.62 3.18 6.25
N GLY A 41 -0.38 1.95 5.79
CA GLY A 41 0.47 0.96 6.44
C GLY A 41 -0.29 -0.06 7.29
N TYR A 42 -1.62 0.01 7.34
CA TYR A 42 -2.43 -0.98 8.04
C TYR A 42 -2.80 -2.13 7.08
N PRO A 43 -2.50 -3.40 7.44
CA PRO A 43 -2.77 -4.54 6.56
C PRO A 43 -4.27 -4.77 6.32
N CYS A 44 -4.62 -5.14 5.09
CA CYS A 44 -5.95 -5.64 4.76
C CYS A 44 -6.30 -6.91 5.54
N ASP A 45 -7.57 -7.27 5.60
CA ASP A 45 -8.00 -8.55 6.17
C ASP A 45 -7.73 -9.70 5.17
N TYR A 46 -6.48 -10.15 5.16
CA TYR A 46 -6.02 -11.20 4.24
C TYR A 46 -6.71 -12.54 4.43
N ASP A 47 -7.15 -12.89 5.66
CA ASP A 47 -7.88 -14.13 5.89
C ASP A 47 -9.27 -14.07 5.27
N ALA A 48 -9.98 -12.95 5.41
CA ALA A 48 -11.28 -12.76 4.76
C ALA A 48 -11.16 -12.75 3.23
N ILE A 49 -10.13 -12.07 2.69
CA ILE A 49 -9.86 -12.07 1.25
C ILE A 49 -9.50 -13.48 0.78
N ARG A 50 -8.69 -14.22 1.53
CA ARG A 50 -8.33 -15.61 1.22
C ARG A 50 -9.55 -16.52 1.23
N ALA A 51 -10.45 -16.35 2.21
CA ALA A 51 -11.70 -17.10 2.27
C ALA A 51 -12.56 -16.88 1.01
N VAL A 52 -12.61 -15.66 0.47
CA VAL A 52 -13.29 -15.38 -0.81
C VAL A 52 -12.61 -16.12 -1.97
N VAL A 53 -11.27 -16.09 -2.06
CA VAL A 53 -10.53 -16.77 -3.13
C VAL A 53 -10.69 -18.28 -3.04
N ASP A 54 -10.79 -18.82 -1.84
CA ASP A 54 -10.90 -20.26 -1.58
C ASP A 54 -12.34 -20.78 -1.59
N ASP A 55 -13.33 -19.90 -1.70
CA ASP A 55 -14.74 -20.25 -1.83
C ASP A 55 -14.96 -21.19 -3.03
N PRO A 56 -15.66 -22.33 -2.86
CA PRO A 56 -15.90 -23.30 -3.94
C PRO A 56 -16.60 -22.70 -5.17
N GLU A 57 -17.55 -21.78 -4.96
CA GLU A 57 -18.26 -21.11 -6.06
C GLU A 57 -17.30 -20.19 -6.84
N VAL A 58 -16.44 -19.43 -6.15
CA VAL A 58 -15.43 -18.58 -6.76
C VAL A 58 -14.40 -19.42 -7.54
N LYS A 59 -13.94 -20.54 -6.97
CA LYS A 59 -13.05 -21.47 -7.68
C LYS A 59 -13.70 -22.06 -8.92
N ALA A 60 -15.00 -22.37 -8.86
CA ALA A 60 -15.75 -22.88 -10.01
C ALA A 60 -15.89 -21.87 -11.16
N LEU A 61 -15.89 -20.57 -10.86
CA LEU A 61 -15.88 -19.49 -11.86
C LEU A 61 -14.51 -19.30 -12.53
N TYR A 62 -13.42 -19.66 -11.85
CA TYR A 62 -12.08 -19.35 -12.32
C TYR A 62 -11.74 -20.05 -13.65
N ARG A 63 -11.30 -19.30 -14.66
CA ARG A 63 -10.87 -19.77 -15.97
C ARG A 63 -9.44 -19.32 -16.24
N PRO A 64 -8.43 -20.21 -16.13
CA PRO A 64 -7.04 -19.84 -16.39
C PRO A 64 -6.82 -19.52 -17.87
N ALA A 65 -6.06 -18.46 -18.16
CA ALA A 65 -5.68 -18.03 -19.51
C ALA A 65 -4.20 -18.30 -19.84
N SER A 66 -3.42 -18.81 -18.88
CA SER A 66 -2.01 -19.14 -19.08
C SER A 66 -1.59 -20.39 -18.29
N GLY A 67 -0.42 -20.94 -18.63
CA GLY A 67 0.14 -22.10 -17.91
C GLY A 67 0.35 -21.80 -16.42
N ARG A 68 0.88 -20.63 -16.05
CA ARG A 68 1.06 -20.22 -14.65
C ARG A 68 -0.28 -20.07 -13.92
N GLN A 69 -1.30 -19.52 -14.57
CA GLN A 69 -2.64 -19.42 -13.99
C GLN A 69 -3.28 -20.80 -13.78
N LYS A 70 -3.08 -21.72 -14.72
CA LYS A 70 -3.52 -23.11 -14.58
C LYS A 70 -2.81 -23.82 -13.41
N GLN A 71 -1.52 -23.59 -13.27
CA GLN A 71 -0.70 -24.12 -12.17
C GLN A 71 -1.14 -23.57 -10.81
N LEU A 72 -1.48 -22.29 -10.72
CA LEU A 72 -2.01 -21.66 -9.48
C LEU A 72 -3.41 -22.18 -9.13
N GLY A 73 -4.23 -22.45 -10.13
CA GLY A 73 -5.56 -23.05 -9.97
C GLY A 73 -6.63 -22.16 -9.33
N ARG A 74 -6.34 -20.88 -9.09
CA ARG A 74 -7.23 -19.92 -8.44
C ARG A 74 -6.84 -18.46 -8.77
N ILE A 75 -7.64 -17.52 -8.33
CA ILE A 75 -7.32 -16.09 -8.37
C ILE A 75 -6.07 -15.82 -7.52
N MET A 76 -5.13 -15.06 -8.04
CA MET A 76 -3.90 -14.66 -7.35
C MET A 76 -4.16 -13.48 -6.40
N LEU A 77 -3.56 -13.51 -5.21
CA LEU A 77 -3.48 -12.36 -4.33
C LEU A 77 -2.16 -11.62 -4.56
N LEU A 78 -2.27 -10.39 -5.08
CA LEU A 78 -1.15 -9.48 -5.31
C LEU A 78 -1.28 -8.28 -4.38
N ALA A 79 -0.58 -8.28 -3.25
CA ALA A 79 -0.66 -7.18 -2.29
C ALA A 79 0.12 -5.96 -2.77
N ASP A 80 -0.56 -4.81 -2.83
CA ASP A 80 0.09 -3.51 -2.86
C ASP A 80 0.45 -3.11 -1.43
N ALA A 81 1.68 -3.40 -1.06
CA ALA A 81 2.27 -3.13 0.24
C ALA A 81 3.15 -1.87 0.24
N ALA A 82 2.88 -0.94 -0.69
CA ALA A 82 3.67 0.29 -0.83
C ALA A 82 3.76 1.10 0.47
N HIS A 83 2.82 0.91 1.40
CA HIS A 83 2.79 1.58 2.70
C HIS A 83 3.12 0.64 3.87
N SER A 84 3.12 -0.68 3.71
CA SER A 84 3.09 -1.63 4.83
C SER A 84 4.42 -2.34 5.13
N LEU A 85 5.55 -1.84 4.60
CA LEU A 85 6.86 -2.40 4.98
C LEU A 85 7.06 -2.27 6.50
N GLY A 86 7.19 -3.42 7.18
CA GLY A 86 7.33 -3.49 8.63
C GLY A 86 6.02 -3.70 9.41
N ALA A 87 4.88 -3.72 8.73
CA ALA A 87 3.59 -4.09 9.31
C ALA A 87 3.50 -5.60 9.59
N PHE A 88 2.58 -5.97 10.49
CA PHE A 88 2.27 -7.36 10.80
C PHE A 88 0.77 -7.61 10.68
N TYR A 89 0.39 -8.71 10.05
CA TYR A 89 -0.97 -9.22 10.01
C TYR A 89 -1.04 -10.52 10.79
N LYS A 90 -1.75 -10.52 11.93
CA LYS A 90 -1.88 -11.68 12.84
C LYS A 90 -0.53 -12.33 13.15
N GLY A 91 0.46 -11.50 13.52
CA GLY A 91 1.82 -11.94 13.86
C GLY A 91 2.71 -12.30 12.65
N LYS A 92 2.19 -12.29 11.42
CA LYS A 92 2.97 -12.53 10.20
C LYS A 92 3.41 -11.21 9.58
N ALA A 93 4.66 -11.11 9.20
CA ALA A 93 5.19 -9.90 8.55
C ALA A 93 4.47 -9.64 7.21
N SER A 94 4.16 -8.36 6.93
CA SER A 94 3.75 -7.94 5.59
C SER A 94 4.77 -8.46 4.55
N GLY A 95 4.29 -8.95 3.42
CA GLY A 95 5.09 -9.68 2.42
C GLY A 95 4.99 -11.20 2.52
N THR A 96 4.45 -11.77 3.61
CA THR A 96 4.31 -13.23 3.77
C THR A 96 2.87 -13.73 3.74
N VAL A 97 1.89 -12.84 3.55
CA VAL A 97 0.46 -13.17 3.66
C VAL A 97 -0.26 -13.28 2.30
N ALA A 98 0.26 -12.63 1.26
CA ALA A 98 -0.23 -12.75 -0.12
C ALA A 98 0.66 -13.66 -0.96
N ASP A 99 0.21 -14.03 -2.17
CA ASP A 99 0.99 -14.85 -3.09
C ASP A 99 2.19 -14.07 -3.64
N VAL A 100 1.96 -12.79 -3.94
CA VAL A 100 2.98 -11.82 -4.33
C VAL A 100 2.73 -10.54 -3.57
N THR A 101 3.78 -9.91 -3.08
CA THR A 101 3.70 -8.61 -2.40
C THR A 101 4.67 -7.63 -3.04
N VAL A 102 4.21 -6.40 -3.28
CA VAL A 102 5.01 -5.33 -3.88
C VAL A 102 5.16 -4.19 -2.88
N PHE A 103 6.41 -3.89 -2.52
CA PHE A 103 6.78 -2.74 -1.68
C PHE A 103 7.30 -1.60 -2.54
N SER A 104 7.00 -0.37 -2.13
CA SER A 104 7.57 0.85 -2.71
C SER A 104 8.74 1.34 -1.85
N LEU A 105 9.79 1.80 -2.51
CA LEU A 105 10.93 2.49 -1.91
C LEU A 105 11.07 3.91 -2.49
N HIS A 106 9.96 4.49 -2.96
CA HIS A 106 9.88 5.88 -3.38
C HIS A 106 10.26 6.85 -2.24
N SER A 107 10.64 8.07 -2.58
CA SER A 107 11.19 9.08 -1.65
C SER A 107 10.35 9.35 -0.40
N VAL A 108 9.02 9.22 -0.48
CA VAL A 108 8.10 9.49 0.65
C VAL A 108 7.82 8.28 1.53
N LYS A 109 8.35 7.09 1.21
CA LYS A 109 8.06 5.85 1.95
C LYS A 109 8.85 5.73 3.25
N ASN A 110 8.47 4.78 4.09
CA ASN A 110 9.14 4.52 5.38
C ASN A 110 10.63 4.23 5.25
N ILE A 111 11.03 3.59 4.14
CA ILE A 111 12.40 3.45 3.66
C ILE A 111 12.41 3.91 2.21
N THR A 112 13.45 4.64 1.83
CA THR A 112 13.58 5.13 0.47
C THR A 112 14.92 4.77 -0.17
N THR A 113 14.87 4.58 -1.48
CA THR A 113 16.05 4.52 -2.38
C THR A 113 16.03 5.67 -3.39
N GLY A 114 15.25 6.74 -3.10
CA GLY A 114 14.85 7.78 -4.05
C GLY A 114 13.70 7.28 -4.91
N GLU A 115 13.99 6.41 -5.84
CA GLU A 115 13.05 5.56 -6.58
C GLU A 115 13.44 4.10 -6.40
N GLY A 116 12.43 3.23 -6.34
CA GLY A 116 12.65 1.79 -6.22
C GLY A 116 11.47 1.03 -5.65
N GLY A 117 11.64 -0.28 -5.57
CA GLY A 117 10.66 -1.18 -4.99
C GLY A 117 11.25 -2.57 -4.77
N ALA A 118 10.47 -3.42 -4.13
CA ALA A 118 10.82 -4.82 -3.93
C ALA A 118 9.59 -5.70 -4.15
N ILE A 119 9.80 -6.86 -4.78
CA ILE A 119 8.79 -7.90 -4.95
C ILE A 119 9.16 -9.07 -4.02
N VAL A 120 8.20 -9.50 -3.22
CA VAL A 120 8.31 -10.72 -2.40
C VAL A 120 7.39 -11.79 -2.97
N LEU A 121 7.94 -12.97 -3.18
CA LEU A 121 7.22 -14.13 -3.70
C LEU A 121 6.93 -15.11 -2.56
N ASN A 122 5.66 -15.49 -2.44
CA ASN A 122 5.17 -16.49 -1.51
C ASN A 122 4.14 -17.39 -2.22
N LEU A 123 4.47 -17.76 -3.45
CA LEU A 123 3.63 -18.63 -4.28
C LEU A 123 3.56 -20.03 -3.67
N PRO A 124 2.38 -20.67 -3.68
CA PRO A 124 2.21 -22.03 -3.15
C PRO A 124 2.86 -23.08 -4.05
N GLN A 125 3.02 -24.31 -3.53
CA GLN A 125 3.35 -25.46 -4.39
C GLN A 125 2.31 -25.60 -5.52
N PRO A 126 2.70 -25.97 -6.73
CA PRO A 126 4.03 -26.47 -7.12
C PRO A 126 5.02 -25.41 -7.66
N PHE A 127 4.80 -24.11 -7.41
CA PHE A 127 5.76 -23.07 -7.81
C PHE A 127 7.09 -23.21 -7.06
N ASN A 128 8.19 -23.02 -7.80
CA ASN A 128 9.51 -22.81 -7.22
C ASN A 128 9.79 -21.30 -7.16
N ASN A 129 9.62 -20.67 -5.99
CA ASN A 129 9.79 -19.24 -5.81
C ASN A 129 11.20 -18.75 -6.21
N GLN A 130 12.24 -19.60 -6.11
CA GLN A 130 13.59 -19.22 -6.55
C GLN A 130 13.69 -19.13 -8.08
N ASN A 131 13.05 -20.04 -8.81
CA ASN A 131 12.99 -19.98 -10.28
C ASN A 131 12.20 -18.74 -10.75
N GLU A 132 11.06 -18.46 -10.11
CA GLU A 132 10.25 -17.28 -10.41
C GLU A 132 11.03 -15.98 -10.10
N LEU A 133 11.80 -15.94 -9.02
CA LEU A 133 12.66 -14.81 -8.68
C LEU A 133 13.76 -14.61 -9.76
N THR A 134 14.39 -15.70 -10.21
CA THR A 134 15.40 -15.64 -11.28
C THR A 134 14.81 -15.10 -12.57
N PHE A 135 13.62 -15.55 -12.93
CA PHE A 135 12.90 -15.06 -14.11
C PHE A 135 12.55 -13.56 -13.98
N LEU A 136 12.00 -13.11 -12.84
CA LEU A 136 11.69 -11.71 -12.62
C LEU A 136 12.95 -10.81 -12.65
N ARG A 137 14.08 -11.30 -12.14
CA ARG A 137 15.37 -10.59 -12.23
C ARG A 137 15.83 -10.44 -13.67
N ALA A 138 15.67 -11.47 -14.49
CA ALA A 138 15.97 -11.37 -15.92
C ALA A 138 15.06 -10.34 -16.60
N LEU A 139 13.74 -10.36 -16.35
CA LEU A 139 12.80 -9.38 -16.89
C LEU A 139 13.16 -7.95 -16.49
N ALA A 140 13.57 -7.72 -15.22
CA ALA A 140 13.99 -6.41 -14.74
C ALA A 140 15.31 -5.91 -15.38
N LEU A 141 16.05 -6.80 -16.07
CA LEU A 141 17.33 -6.53 -16.73
C LEU A 141 17.23 -6.76 -18.26
N ASN A 142 16.21 -6.21 -18.92
CA ASN A 142 15.98 -6.39 -20.36
C ASN A 142 15.82 -7.85 -20.82
N GLY A 143 15.38 -8.76 -19.97
CA GLY A 143 15.26 -10.18 -20.27
C GLY A 143 16.61 -10.94 -20.30
N GLN A 144 17.70 -10.36 -19.82
CA GLN A 144 19.01 -10.99 -19.81
C GLN A 144 19.13 -12.09 -18.75
N ASN A 145 19.67 -13.23 -19.14
CA ASN A 145 19.87 -14.38 -18.24
C ASN A 145 21.12 -14.28 -17.35
N LYS A 146 21.93 -13.23 -17.48
CA LYS A 146 23.12 -12.96 -16.66
C LYS A 146 23.16 -11.49 -16.21
N SER A 147 23.49 -11.30 -14.95
CA SER A 147 23.78 -9.98 -14.39
C SER A 147 25.11 -9.40 -14.92
N ALA A 148 25.36 -8.11 -14.67
CA ALA A 148 26.66 -7.50 -15.00
C ALA A 148 27.83 -8.19 -14.27
N PHE A 149 27.63 -8.55 -12.98
CA PHE A 149 28.63 -9.25 -12.19
C PHE A 149 28.99 -10.62 -12.79
N GLU A 150 27.99 -11.41 -13.20
CA GLU A 150 28.24 -12.72 -13.84
C GLU A 150 28.93 -12.58 -15.19
N LYS A 151 28.63 -11.55 -15.99
CA LYS A 151 29.29 -11.28 -17.28
C LYS A 151 30.73 -10.84 -17.13
N ASN A 152 31.09 -10.19 -16.01
CA ASN A 152 32.46 -9.72 -15.76
C ASN A 152 33.40 -10.82 -15.24
N GLN A 153 32.92 -12.05 -15.00
CA GLN A 153 33.82 -13.17 -14.70
C GLN A 153 34.63 -13.56 -15.92
N VAL A 154 35.84 -14.05 -15.70
CA VAL A 154 36.76 -14.43 -16.81
C VAL A 154 36.09 -15.45 -17.73
N GLY A 155 35.97 -15.12 -18.99
CA GLY A 155 35.35 -15.97 -20.02
C GLY A 155 33.81 -15.98 -20.03
N ALA A 156 33.13 -15.26 -19.12
CA ALA A 156 31.68 -15.31 -18.94
C ALA A 156 30.87 -14.24 -19.69
N TRP A 157 31.49 -13.54 -20.65
CA TRP A 157 30.90 -12.41 -21.39
C TRP A 157 29.64 -12.77 -22.20
N ARG A 158 29.49 -14.03 -22.62
CA ARG A 158 28.32 -14.48 -23.40
C ARG A 158 27.07 -14.52 -22.49
N TYR A 159 25.97 -13.91 -22.94
CA TYR A 159 24.64 -13.93 -22.32
C TYR A 159 23.59 -14.13 -23.41
N ASP A 160 22.35 -14.38 -22.98
CA ASP A 160 21.20 -14.49 -23.86
C ASP A 160 20.06 -13.60 -23.33
N ILE A 161 19.14 -13.23 -24.22
CA ILE A 161 17.88 -12.56 -23.90
C ILE A 161 16.78 -13.61 -23.99
N ILE A 162 16.28 -14.02 -22.82
CA ILE A 162 15.35 -15.15 -22.70
C ILE A 162 13.88 -14.74 -22.81
N ASP A 163 13.57 -13.45 -22.67
CA ASP A 163 12.22 -12.90 -22.81
C ASP A 163 12.28 -11.38 -22.98
N GLN A 164 11.14 -10.77 -23.36
CA GLN A 164 11.04 -9.32 -23.44
C GLN A 164 10.93 -8.72 -22.04
N GLY A 165 11.96 -7.99 -21.60
CA GLY A 165 12.04 -7.37 -20.29
C GLY A 165 12.10 -5.85 -20.35
N LEU A 166 12.24 -5.24 -19.18
CA LEU A 166 12.41 -3.80 -18.96
C LEU A 166 13.75 -3.55 -18.27
N LYS A 167 14.32 -2.36 -18.45
CA LYS A 167 15.51 -1.92 -17.71
C LYS A 167 15.06 -1.18 -16.45
N VAL A 168 14.72 -1.94 -15.40
CA VAL A 168 14.16 -1.42 -14.13
C VAL A 168 14.90 -1.96 -12.89
N ASN A 169 16.07 -2.54 -13.05
CA ASN A 169 16.90 -2.98 -11.93
C ASN A 169 17.40 -1.76 -11.13
N MET A 170 17.40 -1.87 -9.80
CA MET A 170 17.85 -0.82 -8.90
C MET A 170 19.36 -0.57 -9.08
N PRO A 171 19.82 0.70 -9.27
CA PRO A 171 21.23 1.04 -9.25
C PRO A 171 21.87 0.86 -7.87
N ASP A 172 23.17 0.54 -7.81
CA ASP A 172 23.89 0.31 -6.56
C ASP A 172 23.90 1.52 -5.62
N LEU A 173 23.94 2.74 -6.17
CA LEU A 173 23.80 3.98 -5.36
C LEU A 173 22.48 4.01 -4.60
N CYS A 174 21.35 3.73 -5.28
CA CYS A 174 20.04 3.66 -4.68
C CYS A 174 19.96 2.52 -3.64
N ALA A 175 20.50 1.35 -3.98
CA ALA A 175 20.56 0.20 -3.09
C ALA A 175 21.35 0.50 -1.80
N THR A 176 22.45 1.26 -1.89
CA THR A 176 23.28 1.67 -0.74
C THR A 176 22.49 2.55 0.23
N VAL A 177 21.72 3.52 -0.29
CA VAL A 177 20.84 4.37 0.52
C VAL A 177 19.79 3.53 1.25
N GLY A 178 19.15 2.60 0.54
CA GLY A 178 18.17 1.66 1.13
C GLY A 178 18.78 0.75 2.19
N LEU A 179 19.98 0.21 1.94
CA LEU A 179 20.69 -0.67 2.88
C LEU A 179 21.02 0.04 4.20
N ALA A 180 21.49 1.28 4.14
CA ALA A 180 21.80 2.07 5.33
C ALA A 180 20.56 2.29 6.21
N GLN A 181 19.40 2.53 5.60
CA GLN A 181 18.12 2.69 6.30
C GLN A 181 17.57 1.34 6.82
N MET A 182 17.65 0.27 6.00
CA MET A 182 17.16 -1.06 6.37
C MET A 182 17.85 -1.60 7.62
N ARG A 183 19.15 -1.38 7.78
CA ARG A 183 19.92 -1.78 8.99
C ARG A 183 19.39 -1.13 10.25
N ARG A 184 18.78 0.05 10.17
CA ARG A 184 18.25 0.83 11.28
C ARG A 184 16.71 0.79 11.38
N TYR A 185 16.05 0.17 10.41
CA TYR A 185 14.60 0.28 10.28
C TYR A 185 13.86 -0.23 11.52
N LYS A 186 14.12 -1.48 11.92
CA LYS A 186 13.46 -2.11 13.06
C LYS A 186 13.84 -1.51 14.41
N SER A 187 15.08 -1.05 14.55
CA SER A 187 15.61 -0.55 15.83
C SER A 187 15.37 0.94 16.06
N THR A 188 15.13 1.71 14.98
CA THR A 188 15.09 3.17 15.07
C THR A 188 13.84 3.74 14.34
N PHE A 189 13.76 3.57 13.03
CA PHE A 189 12.79 4.31 12.24
C PHE A 189 11.33 3.88 12.50
N LEU A 190 11.08 2.58 12.56
CA LEU A 190 9.73 2.07 12.83
C LEU A 190 9.26 2.40 14.25
N PRO A 191 10.07 2.24 15.33
CA PRO A 191 9.71 2.69 16.67
C PRO A 191 9.44 4.20 16.79
N GLU A 192 10.21 5.06 16.11
CA GLU A 192 9.97 6.50 16.08
C GLU A 192 8.61 6.83 15.45
N ARG A 193 8.26 6.20 14.33
CA ARG A 193 6.95 6.38 13.69
C ARG A 193 5.80 5.89 14.57
N LYS A 194 6.00 4.76 15.25
CA LYS A 194 5.06 4.25 16.26
C LYS A 194 4.82 5.25 17.38
N ALA A 195 5.89 5.84 17.91
CA ALA A 195 5.80 6.84 18.97
C ALA A 195 5.02 8.09 18.55
N ILE A 196 5.13 8.52 17.27
CA ILE A 196 4.34 9.61 16.71
C ILE A 196 2.85 9.25 16.67
N PHE A 197 2.50 8.06 16.17
CA PHE A 197 1.13 7.56 16.18
C PHE A 197 0.55 7.51 17.59
N GLU A 198 1.28 6.93 18.52
CA GLU A 198 0.86 6.84 19.92
C GLU A 198 0.70 8.22 20.57
N PHE A 199 1.52 9.21 20.19
CA PHE A 199 1.36 10.58 20.65
C PHE A 199 0.03 11.18 20.17
N TYR A 200 -0.31 11.02 18.88
CA TYR A 200 -1.57 11.50 18.33
C TYR A 200 -2.78 10.82 18.96
N VAL A 201 -2.69 9.52 19.24
CA VAL A 201 -3.78 8.71 19.78
C VAL A 201 -4.01 8.96 21.26
N ARG A 202 -2.95 9.03 22.10
CA ARG A 202 -3.09 8.95 23.57
C ARG A 202 -3.91 10.08 24.19
N GLU A 203 -3.70 11.32 23.81
CA GLU A 203 -4.39 12.44 24.45
C GLU A 203 -5.04 13.42 23.49
N PRO A 204 -4.38 13.85 22.40
CA PRO A 204 -4.92 14.96 21.63
C PRO A 204 -6.21 14.63 20.90
N PHE A 205 -6.31 13.43 20.29
CA PHE A 205 -7.47 13.09 19.47
C PHE A 205 -8.41 12.07 20.11
N SER A 206 -7.95 11.16 20.95
CA SER A 206 -8.85 10.17 21.62
C SER A 206 -9.89 10.79 22.55
N LYS A 207 -9.63 12.00 23.05
CA LYS A 207 -10.55 12.76 23.92
C LYS A 207 -11.47 13.71 23.14
N ARG A 208 -11.36 13.76 21.81
CA ARG A 208 -12.18 14.63 20.96
C ARG A 208 -13.22 13.79 20.23
N ASP A 209 -14.48 14.08 20.48
CA ASP A 209 -15.64 13.38 19.92
C ASP A 209 -15.78 13.50 18.40
N TRP A 210 -15.16 14.53 17.80
CA TRP A 210 -15.12 14.75 16.37
C TRP A 210 -13.98 14.02 15.65
N ALA A 211 -12.96 13.52 16.37
CA ALA A 211 -11.79 12.88 15.78
C ALA A 211 -11.98 11.37 15.66
N VAL A 212 -11.86 10.85 14.44
CA VAL A 212 -11.90 9.40 14.19
C VAL A 212 -10.47 8.93 13.87
N ILE A 213 -9.91 8.18 14.81
CA ILE A 213 -8.55 7.67 14.76
C ILE A 213 -8.44 6.53 13.74
N PRO A 214 -7.42 6.52 12.84
CA PRO A 214 -7.20 5.39 11.95
C PRO A 214 -6.81 4.14 12.71
N PRO A 215 -7.15 2.93 12.21
CA PRO A 215 -6.66 1.69 12.80
C PRO A 215 -5.13 1.62 12.65
N TYR A 216 -4.43 1.22 13.72
CA TYR A 216 -2.97 1.07 13.70
C TYR A 216 -2.49 -0.17 14.46
N HIS A 217 -3.30 -0.66 15.40
CA HIS A 217 -3.01 -1.86 16.16
C HIS A 217 -4.32 -2.52 16.61
N HIS A 218 -4.46 -3.81 16.34
CA HIS A 218 -5.55 -4.63 16.85
C HIS A 218 -5.06 -6.06 17.04
N ARG A 219 -5.01 -6.54 18.29
CA ARG A 219 -4.46 -7.86 18.64
C ARG A 219 -3.04 -8.01 18.04
N ASP A 220 -2.84 -9.03 17.19
CA ASP A 220 -1.56 -9.33 16.55
C ASP A 220 -1.39 -8.67 15.16
N THR A 221 -2.27 -7.73 14.81
CA THR A 221 -2.16 -6.91 13.59
C THR A 221 -1.65 -5.53 13.94
N GLU A 222 -0.57 -5.11 13.30
CA GLU A 222 0.14 -3.87 13.60
C GLU A 222 0.52 -3.14 12.30
N SER A 223 0.25 -1.84 12.26
CA SER A 223 0.60 -0.95 11.14
C SER A 223 2.12 -0.76 11.03
N SER A 224 2.59 -0.38 9.83
CA SER A 224 3.92 0.21 9.62
C SER A 224 3.99 1.69 9.98
N TYR A 225 2.89 2.29 10.42
CA TYR A 225 2.80 3.70 10.82
C TYR A 225 3.21 4.66 9.71
N HIS A 226 2.75 4.40 8.46
CA HIS A 226 3.13 5.22 7.31
C HIS A 226 2.36 6.53 7.24
N LEU A 227 1.03 6.50 7.28
CA LEU A 227 0.15 7.69 7.24
C LEU A 227 -0.82 7.66 8.42
N PHE A 228 -0.96 8.81 9.10
CA PHE A 228 -2.00 9.01 10.10
C PHE A 228 -3.21 9.65 9.44
N LEU A 229 -4.17 8.83 9.03
CA LEU A 229 -5.39 9.22 8.30
C LEU A 229 -6.46 9.65 9.31
N LEU A 230 -6.35 10.88 9.84
CA LEU A 230 -7.34 11.44 10.75
C LEU A 230 -8.62 11.75 9.98
N ARG A 231 -9.77 11.21 10.41
CA ARG A 231 -11.06 11.63 9.88
C ARG A 231 -11.77 12.57 10.84
N ILE A 232 -12.40 13.58 10.27
CA ILE A 232 -13.18 14.57 11.02
C ILE A 232 -14.66 14.19 10.90
N LYS A 233 -15.26 13.80 12.01
CA LYS A 233 -16.66 13.35 12.04
C LYS A 233 -17.59 14.45 11.55
N ASP A 234 -18.58 14.06 10.74
CA ASP A 234 -19.63 14.93 10.22
C ASP A 234 -19.14 16.08 9.30
N PHE A 235 -17.85 16.03 8.86
CA PHE A 235 -17.35 16.94 7.84
C PHE A 235 -17.61 16.39 6.44
N ASP A 236 -17.97 17.31 5.55
CA ASP A 236 -17.93 17.12 4.10
C ASP A 236 -16.58 17.58 3.52
N GLU A 237 -16.44 17.46 2.19
CA GLU A 237 -15.24 17.85 1.47
C GLU A 237 -14.93 19.34 1.62
N ALA A 238 -15.95 20.22 1.61
CA ALA A 238 -15.77 21.66 1.69
C ALA A 238 -15.24 22.10 3.08
N LYS A 239 -15.81 21.57 4.17
CA LYS A 239 -15.32 21.80 5.52
C LYS A 239 -13.91 21.25 5.74
N ARG A 240 -13.64 20.03 5.22
CA ARG A 240 -12.31 19.42 5.27
C ARG A 240 -11.28 20.31 4.54
N ASP A 241 -11.60 20.81 3.36
CA ASP A 241 -10.70 21.67 2.58
C ASP A 241 -10.45 23.02 3.27
N ALA A 242 -11.48 23.62 3.85
CA ALA A 242 -11.33 24.85 4.66
C ALA A 242 -10.43 24.60 5.89
N MET A 243 -10.56 23.45 6.53
CA MET A 243 -9.69 23.04 7.64
C MET A 243 -8.24 22.85 7.20
N ILE A 244 -7.99 22.22 6.06
CA ILE A 244 -6.66 22.07 5.47
C ILE A 244 -6.05 23.43 5.15
N GLN A 245 -6.81 24.36 4.58
CA GLN A 245 -6.35 25.71 4.29
C GLN A 245 -5.91 26.41 5.57
N TYR A 246 -6.72 26.41 6.63
CA TYR A 246 -6.38 26.98 7.92
C TYR A 246 -5.08 26.41 8.50
N ILE A 247 -4.97 25.06 8.51
CA ILE A 247 -3.77 24.35 9.00
C ILE A 247 -2.52 24.77 8.21
N SER A 248 -2.64 24.86 6.89
CA SER A 248 -1.54 25.22 5.99
C SER A 248 -1.08 26.68 6.20
N GLU A 249 -2.02 27.62 6.41
CA GLU A 249 -1.72 29.02 6.71
C GLU A 249 -0.96 29.20 8.04
N LYS A 250 -1.13 28.25 8.97
CA LYS A 250 -0.35 28.19 10.22
C LYS A 250 1.01 27.49 10.07
N GLY A 251 1.40 27.09 8.86
CA GLY A 251 2.69 26.49 8.56
C GLY A 251 2.78 24.98 8.86
N VAL A 252 1.67 24.30 9.09
CA VAL A 252 1.63 22.85 9.26
C VAL A 252 1.24 22.19 7.93
N GLY A 253 2.14 21.34 7.40
CA GLY A 253 1.90 20.59 6.16
C GLY A 253 1.00 19.37 6.41
N VAL A 254 -0.18 19.35 5.81
CA VAL A 254 -1.10 18.21 5.79
C VAL A 254 -1.46 17.83 4.37
N ASN A 255 -2.06 16.66 4.17
CA ASN A 255 -2.45 16.16 2.85
C ASN A 255 -3.75 15.35 2.94
N VAL A 256 -4.22 14.84 1.80
CA VAL A 256 -5.31 13.87 1.70
C VAL A 256 -4.82 12.64 0.95
N HIS A 257 -4.96 11.46 1.54
CA HIS A 257 -4.55 10.20 0.93
C HIS A 257 -5.73 9.24 0.81
N TYR A 258 -6.35 9.14 -0.39
CA TYR A 258 -6.05 9.83 -1.65
C TYR A 258 -7.34 10.32 -2.27
N ILE A 259 -7.25 11.19 -3.30
CA ILE A 259 -8.41 11.42 -4.18
C ILE A 259 -8.81 10.06 -4.78
N PRO A 260 -10.08 9.63 -4.62
CA PRO A 260 -10.54 8.35 -5.17
C PRO A 260 -10.30 8.24 -6.67
N MET A 261 -9.81 7.10 -7.12
CA MET A 261 -9.49 6.91 -8.55
C MET A 261 -10.68 7.20 -9.47
N ALA A 262 -11.90 6.88 -9.05
CA ALA A 262 -13.12 7.18 -9.81
C ALA A 262 -13.35 8.68 -10.04
N MET A 263 -12.76 9.57 -9.24
CA MET A 263 -12.81 11.02 -9.41
C MET A 263 -11.75 11.55 -10.39
N LEU A 264 -10.74 10.77 -10.74
CA LEU A 264 -9.66 11.19 -11.63
C LEU A 264 -10.06 11.06 -13.10
N THR A 265 -9.60 12.00 -13.93
CA THR A 265 -9.98 12.13 -15.35
C THR A 265 -9.83 10.81 -16.14
N LEU A 266 -8.71 10.10 -15.96
CA LEU A 266 -8.47 8.83 -16.65
C LEU A 266 -9.57 7.80 -16.39
N PHE A 267 -10.01 7.69 -15.14
CA PHE A 267 -11.00 6.70 -14.73
C PHE A 267 -12.43 7.13 -15.07
N LYS A 268 -12.75 8.43 -14.92
CA LYS A 268 -14.00 9.02 -15.41
C LYS A 268 -14.20 8.75 -16.91
N ASN A 269 -13.16 8.99 -17.71
CA ASN A 269 -13.17 8.73 -19.15
C ASN A 269 -13.33 7.24 -19.52
N ARG A 270 -13.11 6.34 -18.56
CA ARG A 270 -13.32 4.89 -18.70
C ARG A 270 -14.66 4.41 -18.14
N GLY A 271 -15.52 5.33 -17.72
CA GLY A 271 -16.86 5.03 -17.25
C GLY A 271 -16.98 4.69 -15.76
N TYR A 272 -15.92 4.87 -14.94
CA TYR A 272 -16.03 4.72 -13.49
C TYR A 272 -16.75 5.94 -12.90
N LYS A 273 -17.68 5.69 -11.98
CA LYS A 273 -18.49 6.70 -11.32
C LYS A 273 -18.29 6.66 -9.83
N MET A 274 -18.20 7.84 -9.18
CA MET A 274 -17.95 7.90 -7.74
C MET A 274 -19.13 7.36 -6.92
N GLU A 275 -20.33 7.46 -7.47
CA GLU A 275 -21.58 6.97 -6.87
C GLU A 275 -21.56 5.44 -6.62
N ASP A 276 -20.73 4.69 -7.35
CA ASP A 276 -20.57 3.25 -7.19
C ASP A 276 -19.73 2.90 -5.95
N TYR A 277 -19.07 3.89 -5.31
CA TYR A 277 -18.15 3.73 -4.18
C TYR A 277 -18.47 4.69 -3.04
N PRO A 278 -19.68 4.64 -2.46
CA PRO A 278 -20.15 5.64 -1.50
C PRO A 278 -19.32 5.67 -0.22
N ASN A 279 -18.81 4.53 0.26
CA ASN A 279 -17.99 4.49 1.45
C ASN A 279 -16.59 5.10 1.20
N THR A 280 -15.99 4.81 0.05
CA THR A 280 -14.75 5.45 -0.39
C THR A 280 -14.88 6.97 -0.42
N TYR A 281 -15.98 7.52 -0.98
CA TYR A 281 -16.20 8.97 -1.01
C TYR A 281 -16.38 9.54 0.40
N ARG A 282 -17.18 8.90 1.24
CA ARG A 282 -17.42 9.33 2.63
C ARG A 282 -16.13 9.41 3.43
N LEU A 283 -15.22 8.43 3.28
CA LEU A 283 -13.94 8.42 3.97
C LEU A 283 -13.01 9.51 3.42
N TYR A 284 -12.93 9.68 2.12
CA TYR A 284 -12.14 10.71 1.47
C TYR A 284 -12.61 12.13 1.86
N ALA A 285 -13.92 12.36 1.90
CA ALA A 285 -14.50 13.70 2.10
C ALA A 285 -14.12 14.32 3.45
N ASN A 286 -13.78 13.51 4.45
CA ASN A 286 -13.49 13.98 5.80
C ASN A 286 -12.11 13.57 6.33
N GLU A 287 -11.21 13.08 5.47
CA GLU A 287 -9.87 12.64 5.87
C GLU A 287 -8.85 13.77 5.71
N ILE A 288 -7.98 13.90 6.69
CA ILE A 288 -6.78 14.74 6.69
C ILE A 288 -5.60 13.90 7.17
N SER A 289 -4.59 13.74 6.32
CA SER A 289 -3.37 13.03 6.68
C SER A 289 -2.40 13.93 7.44
N LEU A 290 -2.13 13.58 8.69
CA LEU A 290 -1.21 14.33 9.54
C LEU A 290 0.25 13.93 9.29
N PRO A 291 1.22 14.83 9.57
CA PRO A 291 2.63 14.56 9.40
C PRO A 291 3.10 13.35 10.21
N VAL A 292 3.72 12.37 9.56
CA VAL A 292 4.41 11.24 10.19
C VAL A 292 5.74 11.04 9.48
N TYR A 293 6.82 11.53 10.06
CA TYR A 293 8.19 11.29 9.58
C TYR A 293 9.17 11.24 10.76
N ASN A 294 10.27 10.53 10.57
CA ASN A 294 11.28 10.39 11.60
C ASN A 294 11.85 11.75 12.01
N HIS A 295 12.20 11.87 13.28
CA HIS A 295 12.76 13.09 13.90
C HIS A 295 11.76 14.24 14.17
N LEU A 296 10.44 14.01 14.06
CA LEU A 296 9.46 14.97 14.61
C LEU A 296 9.68 15.12 16.12
N THR A 297 9.92 16.36 16.55
CA THR A 297 10.08 16.67 17.96
C THR A 297 8.72 16.71 18.69
N ARG A 298 8.74 16.55 20.02
CA ARG A 298 7.50 16.69 20.82
C ARG A 298 6.87 18.07 20.71
N GLU A 299 7.67 19.11 20.55
CA GLU A 299 7.20 20.48 20.34
C GLU A 299 6.46 20.59 19.00
N GLN A 300 7.06 20.09 17.92
CA GLN A 300 6.40 20.06 16.60
C GLN A 300 5.10 19.25 16.63
N LEU A 301 5.09 18.10 17.32
CA LEU A 301 3.87 17.31 17.48
C LEU A 301 2.75 18.06 18.23
N ARG A 302 3.10 18.87 19.26
CA ARG A 302 2.14 19.73 19.94
C ARG A 302 1.60 20.81 19.02
N ILE A 303 2.47 21.51 18.29
CA ILE A 303 2.08 22.52 17.30
C ILE A 303 1.09 21.93 16.29
N ILE A 304 1.38 20.74 15.75
CA ILE A 304 0.46 20.06 14.80
C ILE A 304 -0.92 19.84 15.45
N VAL A 305 -0.96 19.28 16.65
CA VAL A 305 -2.21 18.95 17.34
C VAL A 305 -3.02 20.20 17.69
N ASP A 306 -2.36 21.21 18.23
CA ASP A 306 -3.01 22.48 18.63
C ASP A 306 -3.57 23.18 17.38
N THR A 307 -2.79 23.24 16.30
CA THR A 307 -3.24 23.81 15.02
C THR A 307 -4.45 23.07 14.43
N VAL A 308 -4.45 21.73 14.48
CA VAL A 308 -5.59 20.92 14.00
C VAL A 308 -6.84 21.19 14.87
N ALA A 309 -6.66 21.33 16.17
CA ALA A 309 -7.77 21.63 17.08
C ALA A 309 -8.35 23.05 16.85
N GLU A 310 -7.48 24.04 16.69
CA GLU A 310 -7.89 25.42 16.35
C GLU A 310 -8.63 25.46 15.01
N ALA A 311 -8.12 24.75 14.00
CA ALA A 311 -8.74 24.66 12.69
C ALA A 311 -10.15 24.05 12.75
N TYR A 312 -10.33 22.99 13.54
CA TYR A 312 -11.65 22.41 13.76
C TYR A 312 -12.62 23.43 14.37
N GLU A 313 -12.21 24.16 15.42
CA GLU A 313 -13.06 25.17 16.06
C GLU A 313 -13.41 26.34 15.10
N ALA A 314 -12.51 26.66 14.17
CA ALA A 314 -12.73 27.73 13.21
C ALA A 314 -13.70 27.35 12.06
N VAL A 315 -13.85 26.05 11.77
CA VAL A 315 -14.58 25.58 10.56
C VAL A 315 -15.87 24.82 10.91
N LYS A 316 -16.02 24.30 12.15
CA LYS A 316 -17.17 23.48 12.58
C LYS A 316 -18.56 24.09 12.38
#